data_140d97f698859e387b2bb21b3499aba9
#
_entry.id   140d97f698859e387b2bb21b3499aba9
#
_cell.length_a   1.000
_cell.length_b   1.000
_cell.length_c   1.000
_cell.angle_alpha   90.00
_cell.angle_beta   90.00
_cell.angle_gamma   90.00
#
_symmetry.space_group_name_H-M   'P 1'
#
loop_
_entity.id
_entity.type
_entity.pdbx_description
1 polymer ?
#
loop_
_entity_poly.entity_id
_entity_poly.type
_entity_poly.pdbx_seq_one_letter_code
_entity_poly.pdbx_strand_id
1 'polypeptide(L)'
;DQIIKNSNAVAQAFVDLGYEVRKSNTGAYSHNHQAHIFIDKLGDPAGLYKKLLNNNISTNFDSPLGGRIFIRIGSQEVTRRGMKEEEMKTVASLINRSLKDENVKSEVQKLNSQFQEIKFSFDNL
;
A
#
# COMPACT_ATOMS: atom_id res chain seq x y z
N ASP A 1 -6.27 -5.15 15.64
CA ASP A 1 -5.94 -6.37 14.91
C ASP A 1 -4.82 -6.13 13.91
N GLN A 2 -4.33 -7.20 13.29
CA GLN A 2 -3.19 -7.10 12.39
C GLN A 2 -3.51 -6.29 11.12
N ILE A 3 -4.74 -6.31 10.66
CA ILE A 3 -5.16 -5.54 9.48
C ILE A 3 -4.98 -4.04 9.74
N ILE A 4 -5.45 -3.58 10.89
CA ILE A 4 -5.31 -2.18 11.28
C ILE A 4 -3.85 -1.82 11.52
N LYS A 5 -3.09 -2.69 12.18
CA LYS A 5 -1.66 -2.48 12.40
C LYS A 5 -0.91 -2.35 11.07
N ASN A 6 -1.21 -3.21 10.11
CA ASN A 6 -0.59 -3.14 8.78
C ASN A 6 -0.98 -1.87 8.03
N SER A 7 -2.25 -1.47 8.12
CA SER A 7 -2.71 -0.24 7.49
C SER A 7 -1.96 0.97 8.04
N ASN A 8 -1.80 1.05 9.35
CA ASN A 8 -1.06 2.15 9.98
C ASN A 8 0.44 2.06 9.68
N ALA A 9 1.00 0.87 9.60
CA ALA A 9 2.42 0.69 9.29
C ALA A 9 2.75 1.12 7.86
N VAL A 10 1.92 0.76 6.87
CA VAL A 10 2.15 1.19 5.49
C VAL A 10 1.97 2.69 5.35
N ALA A 11 1.00 3.27 6.05
CA ALA A 11 0.81 4.72 6.05
C ALA A 11 2.03 5.44 6.61
N GLN A 12 2.54 4.98 7.76
CA GLN A 12 3.72 5.57 8.36
C GLN A 12 4.95 5.44 7.46
N ALA A 13 5.11 4.29 6.79
CA ALA A 13 6.22 4.09 5.87
C ALA A 13 6.17 5.11 4.73
N PHE A 14 5.00 5.43 4.20
CA PHE A 14 4.87 6.45 3.16
C PHE A 14 5.14 7.85 3.70
N VAL A 15 4.73 8.16 4.92
CA VAL A 15 5.09 9.43 5.56
C VAL A 15 6.60 9.55 5.66
N ASP A 16 7.28 8.49 6.06
CA ASP A 16 8.75 8.47 6.17
C ASP A 16 9.42 8.66 4.81
N LEU A 17 8.76 8.27 3.73
CA LEU A 17 9.23 8.47 2.36
C LEU A 17 8.89 9.86 1.80
N GLY A 18 8.20 10.69 2.58
CA GLY A 18 7.87 12.05 2.18
C GLY A 18 6.48 12.24 1.58
N TYR A 19 5.64 11.22 1.63
CA TYR A 19 4.27 11.32 1.12
C TYR A 19 3.32 11.92 2.15
N GLU A 20 2.30 12.60 1.65
CA GLU A 20 1.19 13.02 2.49
C GLU A 20 0.19 11.86 2.59
N VAL A 21 -0.27 11.57 3.82
CA VAL A 21 -1.18 10.46 4.09
C VAL A 21 -2.38 10.99 4.85
N ARG A 22 -3.57 10.50 4.49
CA ARG A 22 -4.81 10.90 5.17
C ARG A 22 -4.83 10.29 6.58
N LYS A 23 -5.06 11.16 7.57
CA LYS A 23 -5.14 10.78 8.99
C LYS A 23 -6.58 10.76 9.47
N SER A 24 -6.85 9.94 10.46
CA SER A 24 -8.13 9.95 11.16
C SER A 24 -8.20 11.09 12.18
N ASN A 25 -9.39 11.31 12.73
CA ASN A 25 -9.62 12.36 13.72
C ASN A 25 -8.87 12.12 15.03
N THR A 26 -8.44 10.89 15.30
CA THR A 26 -7.71 10.56 16.54
C THR A 26 -6.21 10.59 16.35
N GLY A 27 -5.73 11.01 15.19
CA GLY A 27 -4.30 11.07 14.89
C GLY A 27 -3.71 9.80 14.31
N ALA A 28 -4.42 8.70 14.34
CA ALA A 28 -4.01 7.50 13.62
C ALA A 28 -4.21 7.69 12.12
N TYR A 29 -3.39 7.03 11.30
CA TYR A 29 -3.50 7.15 9.85
C TYR A 29 -4.72 6.42 9.32
N SER A 30 -5.16 5.39 10.01
CA SER A 30 -6.32 4.60 9.59
C SER A 30 -6.90 3.85 10.77
N HIS A 31 -8.23 3.75 10.80
CA HIS A 31 -8.98 2.88 11.71
C HIS A 31 -9.56 1.69 10.98
N ASN A 32 -9.31 1.58 9.69
CA ASN A 32 -9.82 0.49 8.88
C ASN A 32 -8.67 -0.16 8.13
N HIS A 33 -8.99 -0.97 7.14
CA HIS A 33 -8.02 -1.74 6.37
C HIS A 33 -7.40 -0.95 5.22
N GLN A 34 -7.68 0.35 5.08
CA GLN A 34 -7.19 1.16 3.98
C GLN A 34 -6.34 2.32 4.46
N ALA A 35 -5.24 2.57 3.76
CA ALA A 35 -4.45 3.77 3.89
C ALA A 35 -4.61 4.59 2.61
N HIS A 36 -4.71 5.90 2.74
CA HIS A 36 -4.89 6.82 1.61
C HIS A 36 -3.62 7.65 1.45
N ILE A 37 -2.89 7.40 0.37
CA ILE A 37 -1.60 8.03 0.08
C ILE A 37 -1.79 9.02 -1.07
N PHE A 38 -1.54 10.30 -0.83
CA PHE A 38 -1.72 11.33 -1.85
C PHE A 38 -0.57 11.30 -2.85
N ILE A 39 -0.91 11.29 -4.14
CA ILE A 39 0.05 11.19 -5.23
C ILE A 39 -0.13 12.30 -6.26
N ASP A 40 -0.96 13.29 -5.97
CA ASP A 40 -1.33 14.33 -6.93
C ASP A 40 -0.15 15.16 -7.44
N LYS A 41 0.99 15.14 -6.72
CA LYS A 41 2.19 15.87 -7.13
C LYS A 41 3.14 15.05 -8.01
N LEU A 42 2.86 13.78 -8.23
CA LEU A 42 3.77 12.87 -8.95
C LEU A 42 3.48 12.80 -10.45
N GLY A 43 2.30 13.21 -10.90
CA GLY A 43 1.98 13.19 -12.31
C GLY A 43 0.57 12.71 -12.60
N ASP A 44 0.35 12.30 -13.84
CA ASP A 44 -0.96 11.86 -14.32
C ASP A 44 -1.35 10.49 -13.70
N PRO A 45 -2.58 10.37 -13.16
CA PRO A 45 -3.02 9.12 -12.52
C PRO A 45 -2.93 7.89 -13.43
N ALA A 46 -3.32 8.01 -14.69
CA ALA A 46 -3.29 6.89 -15.61
C ALA A 46 -1.87 6.39 -15.84
N GLY A 47 -0.91 7.31 -15.96
CA GLY A 47 0.50 6.96 -16.11
C GLY A 47 1.06 6.31 -14.84
N LEU A 48 0.70 6.84 -13.67
CA LEU A 48 1.14 6.27 -12.40
C LEU A 48 0.58 4.86 -12.19
N TYR A 49 -0.70 4.68 -12.48
CA TYR A 49 -1.33 3.36 -12.40
C TYR A 49 -0.63 2.34 -13.30
N LYS A 50 -0.30 2.75 -14.54
CA LYS A 50 0.40 1.90 -15.48
C LYS A 50 1.79 1.49 -14.97
N LYS A 51 2.52 2.42 -14.35
CA LYS A 51 3.82 2.13 -13.74
C LYS A 51 3.71 1.02 -12.69
N LEU A 52 2.69 1.09 -11.86
CA LEU A 52 2.46 0.09 -10.83
C LEU A 52 2.10 -1.26 -11.46
N LEU A 53 1.20 -1.28 -12.44
CA LEU A 53 0.81 -2.52 -13.11
C LEU A 53 1.99 -3.19 -13.82
N ASN A 54 2.88 -2.40 -14.41
CA ASN A 54 4.07 -2.93 -15.07
C ASN A 54 4.99 -3.66 -14.09
N ASN A 55 4.90 -3.36 -12.82
CA ASN A 55 5.65 -4.02 -11.76
C ASN A 55 4.80 -5.03 -10.98
N ASN A 56 3.64 -5.44 -11.53
CA ASN A 56 2.72 -6.38 -10.89
C ASN A 56 2.13 -5.86 -9.57
N ILE A 57 2.00 -4.55 -9.44
CA ILE A 57 1.37 -3.92 -8.28
C ILE A 57 0.00 -3.42 -8.69
N SER A 58 -1.04 -3.93 -8.03
CA SER A 58 -2.42 -3.51 -8.27
C SER A 58 -2.91 -2.69 -7.10
N THR A 59 -3.36 -1.47 -7.37
CA THR A 59 -3.89 -0.57 -6.36
C THR A 59 -5.14 0.12 -6.90
N ASN A 60 -5.89 0.75 -6.01
CA ASN A 60 -7.04 1.55 -6.39
C ASN A 60 -6.70 3.04 -6.26
N PHE A 61 -6.93 3.78 -7.34
CA PHE A 61 -6.80 5.22 -7.34
C PHE A 61 -8.16 5.84 -7.10
N ASP A 62 -8.19 6.97 -6.42
CA ASP A 62 -9.42 7.69 -6.15
C ASP A 62 -9.17 9.19 -6.26
N SER A 63 -10.21 9.92 -6.66
CA SER A 63 -10.16 11.37 -6.77
C SER A 63 -11.51 11.92 -6.31
N PRO A 64 -11.69 12.08 -5.00
CA PRO A 64 -12.94 12.60 -4.49
C PRO A 64 -13.14 14.07 -4.90
N LEU A 65 -14.34 14.59 -4.66
CA LEU A 65 -14.64 15.99 -4.92
C LEU A 65 -13.60 16.87 -4.25
N GLY A 66 -12.96 17.75 -5.00
CA GLY A 66 -11.86 18.58 -4.52
C GLY A 66 -10.56 18.34 -5.25
N GLY A 67 -10.51 17.35 -6.12
CA GLY A 67 -9.44 17.19 -7.10
C GLY A 67 -8.13 16.59 -6.63
N ARG A 68 -8.03 16.17 -5.38
CA ARG A 68 -6.82 15.48 -4.93
C ARG A 68 -6.89 14.02 -5.31
N ILE A 69 -5.76 13.48 -5.74
CA ILE A 69 -5.65 12.10 -6.21
C ILE A 69 -4.84 11.32 -5.20
N PHE A 70 -5.37 10.18 -4.80
CA PHE A 70 -4.66 9.31 -3.87
C PHE A 70 -4.80 7.83 -4.23
N ILE A 71 -3.84 7.04 -3.76
CA ILE A 71 -3.88 5.58 -3.84
C ILE A 71 -4.52 5.07 -2.56
N ARG A 72 -5.49 4.16 -2.69
CA ARG A 72 -6.02 3.42 -1.55
C ARG A 72 -5.31 2.08 -1.47
N ILE A 73 -4.64 1.86 -0.35
CA ILE A 73 -3.93 0.61 -0.11
C ILE A 73 -4.69 -0.18 0.95
N GLY A 74 -5.28 -1.29 0.53
CA GLY A 74 -5.97 -2.20 1.44
C GLY A 74 -5.01 -3.22 2.00
N SER A 75 -5.04 -3.41 3.32
CA SER A 75 -4.14 -4.32 4.00
C SER A 75 -4.76 -5.68 4.30
N GLN A 76 -6.02 -5.90 3.91
CA GLN A 76 -6.70 -7.18 4.17
C GLN A 76 -6.00 -8.35 3.50
N GLU A 77 -5.72 -8.23 2.21
CA GLU A 77 -5.13 -9.32 1.44
C GLU A 77 -3.72 -9.64 1.91
N VAL A 78 -2.88 -8.63 2.10
CA VAL A 78 -1.50 -8.87 2.55
C VAL A 78 -1.47 -9.45 3.97
N THR A 79 -2.42 -9.06 4.81
CA THR A 79 -2.53 -9.62 6.16
C THR A 79 -2.94 -11.08 6.12
N ARG A 80 -3.86 -11.43 5.23
CA ARG A 80 -4.29 -12.83 5.04
C ARG A 80 -3.15 -13.70 4.57
N ARG A 81 -2.19 -13.15 3.83
CA ARG A 81 -1.00 -13.87 3.38
C ARG A 81 0.06 -13.98 4.46
N GLY A 82 -0.16 -13.39 5.63
CA GLY A 82 0.75 -13.48 6.75
C GLY A 82 1.74 -12.33 6.88
N MET A 83 1.61 -11.30 6.08
CA MET A 83 2.47 -10.11 6.19
C MET A 83 2.14 -9.34 7.45
N LYS A 84 3.16 -8.75 8.03
CA LYS A 84 3.06 -7.93 9.23
C LYS A 84 3.69 -6.57 8.98
N GLU A 85 3.83 -5.78 10.06
CA GLU A 85 4.27 -4.38 9.93
C GLU A 85 5.62 -4.24 9.22
N GLU A 86 6.56 -5.18 9.43
CA GLU A 86 7.86 -5.11 8.75
C GLU A 86 7.73 -5.17 7.23
N GLU A 87 6.85 -6.06 6.74
CA GLU A 87 6.65 -6.20 5.31
C GLU A 87 5.97 -4.98 4.71
N MET A 88 5.25 -4.20 5.52
CA MET A 88 4.60 -2.97 5.06
C MET A 88 5.63 -1.93 4.63
N LYS A 89 6.80 -1.89 5.25
CA LYS A 89 7.90 -1.03 4.82
C LYS A 89 8.40 -1.41 3.44
N THR A 90 8.51 -2.71 3.19
CA THR A 90 8.90 -3.22 1.87
C THR A 90 7.85 -2.90 0.82
N VAL A 91 6.57 -3.09 1.14
CA VAL A 91 5.46 -2.75 0.23
C VAL A 91 5.52 -1.27 -0.14
N ALA A 92 5.65 -0.39 0.84
CA ALA A 92 5.73 1.06 0.59
C ALA A 92 6.95 1.41 -0.27
N SER A 93 8.10 0.82 0.02
CA SER A 93 9.33 1.04 -0.75
C SER A 93 9.16 0.62 -2.21
N LEU A 94 8.57 -0.54 -2.46
CA LEU A 94 8.36 -1.05 -3.82
C LEU A 94 7.39 -0.16 -4.60
N ILE A 95 6.32 0.29 -3.97
CA ILE A 95 5.37 1.20 -4.60
C ILE A 95 6.06 2.53 -4.92
N ASN A 96 6.79 3.09 -3.97
CA ASN A 96 7.50 4.35 -4.16
C ASN A 96 8.50 4.25 -5.33
N ARG A 97 9.29 3.19 -5.35
CA ARG A 97 10.28 3.00 -6.41
C ARG A 97 9.62 2.80 -7.77
N SER A 98 8.52 2.07 -7.81
CA SER A 98 7.74 1.88 -9.05
C SER A 98 7.20 3.22 -9.56
N LEU A 99 6.67 4.06 -8.69
CA LEU A 99 6.16 5.38 -9.06
C LEU A 99 7.28 6.29 -9.57
N LYS A 100 8.53 6.03 -9.20
CA LYS A 100 9.70 6.77 -9.66
C LYS A 100 10.40 6.09 -10.85
N ASP A 101 9.69 5.28 -11.60
CA ASP A 101 10.15 4.63 -12.83
C ASP A 101 11.18 3.53 -12.63
N GLU A 102 11.33 3.00 -11.43
CA GLU A 102 12.20 1.85 -11.22
C GLU A 102 11.48 0.55 -11.58
N ASN A 103 12.23 -0.39 -12.12
CA ASN A 103 11.71 -1.73 -12.38
C ASN A 103 11.92 -2.59 -11.14
N VAL A 104 10.83 -2.86 -10.42
CA VAL A 104 10.87 -3.66 -9.20
C VAL A 104 10.07 -4.97 -9.34
N LYS A 105 9.77 -5.36 -10.57
CA LYS A 105 8.90 -6.51 -10.85
C LYS A 105 9.41 -7.79 -10.19
N SER A 106 10.72 -8.06 -10.29
CA SER A 106 11.29 -9.26 -9.68
C SER A 106 11.23 -9.22 -8.16
N GLU A 107 11.40 -8.05 -7.56
CA GLU A 107 11.30 -7.88 -6.12
C GLU A 107 9.86 -8.07 -5.64
N VAL A 108 8.89 -7.56 -6.39
CA VAL A 108 7.46 -7.77 -6.11
C VAL A 108 7.12 -9.26 -6.19
N GLN A 109 7.59 -9.93 -7.23
CA GLN A 109 7.36 -11.36 -7.39
C GLN A 109 7.97 -12.17 -6.25
N LYS A 110 9.16 -11.79 -5.82
CA LYS A 110 9.84 -12.45 -4.70
C LYS A 110 9.04 -12.27 -3.40
N LEU A 111 8.59 -11.06 -3.13
CA LEU A 111 7.78 -10.79 -1.95
C LEU A 111 6.49 -11.61 -1.98
N ASN A 112 5.80 -11.61 -3.11
CA ASN A 112 4.56 -12.37 -3.26
C ASN A 112 4.78 -13.87 -3.09
N SER A 113 5.90 -14.41 -3.58
CA SER A 113 6.18 -15.84 -3.44
C SER A 113 6.50 -16.23 -1.99
N GLN A 114 7.07 -15.32 -1.21
CA GLN A 114 7.34 -15.57 0.21
C GLN A 114 6.07 -15.62 1.05
N PHE A 115 5.00 -15.00 0.59
CA PHE A 115 3.75 -14.86 1.34
C PHE A 115 2.54 -15.36 0.55
N GLN A 116 2.72 -16.39 -0.28
CA GLN A 116 1.61 -16.96 -1.06
C GLN A 116 0.61 -17.72 -0.22
N GLU A 117 1.06 -18.35 0.86
CA GLU A 117 0.18 -19.14 1.69
C GLU A 117 -0.72 -18.25 2.54
N ILE A 118 -1.99 -18.61 2.64
CA ILE A 118 -2.91 -17.94 3.53
C ILE A 118 -2.59 -18.36 4.95
N LYS A 119 -2.14 -17.42 5.77
CA LYS A 119 -1.74 -17.69 7.15
C LYS A 119 -2.92 -17.82 8.10
N PHE A 120 -4.08 -17.28 7.71
CA PHE A 120 -5.30 -17.47 8.48
C PHE A 120 -6.12 -18.57 7.85
N SER A 121 -6.26 -19.66 8.57
CA SER A 121 -7.18 -20.73 8.20
C SER A 121 -8.43 -20.61 9.07
N PHE A 122 -9.44 -21.41 8.76
CA PHE A 122 -10.64 -21.46 9.59
C PHE A 122 -10.33 -21.92 11.01
N ASP A 123 -9.28 -22.68 11.18
CA ASP A 123 -8.86 -23.17 12.50
C ASP A 123 -8.26 -22.06 13.36
N ASN A 124 -7.85 -20.96 12.74
CA ASN A 124 -7.24 -19.83 13.41
C ASN A 124 -8.21 -18.67 13.64
N LEU A 125 -9.45 -18.85 13.27
CA LEU A 125 -10.46 -17.80 13.41
C LEU A 125 -11.21 -17.87 14.73
#